data_07d6bfbebffdf3fbb3850b94db360629
#
_entry.id   07d6bfbebffdf3fbb3850b94db360629
#
_cell.length_a   1.000
_cell.length_b   1.000
_cell.length_c   1.000
_cell.angle_alpha   90.00
_cell.angle_beta   90.00
_cell.angle_gamma   90.00
#
_symmetry.space_group_name_H-M   'P 1'
#
loop_
_entity.id
_entity.type
_entity.pdbx_description
1 polymer ?
#
loop_
_entity_poly.entity_id
_entity_poly.type
_entity_poly.pdbx_seq_one_letter_code
_entity_poly.pdbx_strand_id
1 'polypeptide(L)'
;MLTLVIGGAASGKSAYAESLCLRAPLPRTYPATMQVWDAECAARVAKHRAMRAEKQFTTVECPLHLDRVALPRRGTVLLEDLGNLAANELYDPDGAGTETAAAILRGIDKMLLQCDNLIVVSNEVFSGGADYAGDTDRYLRALAAVNNAAAARADRVVRVVCGIPVYYKGSEGP
;
A
#
# COMPACT_ATOMS: atom_id res chain seq x y z
N MET A 1 -7.07 -13.50 0.11
CA MET A 1 -5.61 -13.71 -0.13
C MET A 1 -4.88 -12.37 -0.01
N LEU A 2 -3.74 -12.32 0.67
CA LEU A 2 -2.88 -11.14 0.81
C LEU A 2 -1.61 -11.29 -0.01
N THR A 3 -1.33 -10.32 -0.88
CA THR A 3 -0.06 -10.22 -1.63
C THR A 3 0.63 -8.92 -1.24
N LEU A 4 1.84 -9.00 -0.71
CA LEU A 4 2.70 -7.85 -0.44
C LEU A 4 3.70 -7.69 -1.60
N VAL A 5 3.67 -6.52 -2.23
CA VAL A 5 4.58 -6.12 -3.30
C VAL A 5 5.51 -5.02 -2.78
N ILE A 6 6.81 -5.31 -2.70
CA ILE A 6 7.82 -4.37 -2.20
C ILE A 6 8.84 -4.02 -3.29
N GLY A 7 9.51 -2.90 -3.12
CA GLY A 7 10.61 -2.50 -4.00
C GLY A 7 11.06 -1.07 -3.76
N GLY A 8 12.22 -0.73 -4.30
CA GLY A 8 12.78 0.62 -4.24
C GLY A 8 12.00 1.63 -5.10
N ALA A 9 12.41 2.89 -5.06
CA ALA A 9 11.88 3.92 -5.94
C ALA A 9 12.07 3.51 -7.41
N ALA A 10 11.06 3.76 -8.24
CA ALA A 10 11.06 3.44 -9.67
C ALA A 10 11.35 1.96 -10.03
N SER A 11 11.23 1.03 -9.09
CA SER A 11 11.48 -0.41 -9.33
C SER A 11 10.48 -1.09 -10.25
N GLY A 12 9.32 -0.45 -10.55
CA GLY A 12 8.21 -1.05 -11.30
C GLY A 12 7.17 -1.75 -10.41
N LYS A 13 7.30 -1.67 -9.07
CA LYS A 13 6.39 -2.34 -8.13
C LYS A 13 4.92 -1.97 -8.31
N SER A 14 4.63 -0.68 -8.53
CA SER A 14 3.25 -0.20 -8.73
C SER A 14 2.62 -0.77 -9.99
N ALA A 15 3.35 -0.76 -11.11
CA ALA A 15 2.90 -1.34 -12.38
C ALA A 15 2.69 -2.86 -12.25
N TYR A 16 3.58 -3.54 -11.54
CA TYR A 16 3.44 -4.97 -11.28
C TYR A 16 2.21 -5.26 -10.40
N ALA A 17 2.03 -4.55 -9.28
CA ALA A 17 0.87 -4.72 -8.40
C ALA A 17 -0.45 -4.45 -9.13
N GLU A 18 -0.49 -3.40 -9.95
CA GLU A 18 -1.64 -3.10 -10.81
C GLU A 18 -1.92 -4.25 -11.80
N SER A 19 -0.88 -4.82 -12.43
CA SER A 19 -1.04 -5.95 -13.35
C SER A 19 -1.66 -7.17 -12.68
N LEU A 20 -1.34 -7.43 -11.40
CA LEU A 20 -1.98 -8.48 -10.62
C LEU A 20 -3.49 -8.21 -10.45
N CYS A 21 -3.86 -6.95 -10.14
CA CYS A 21 -5.28 -6.56 -10.04
C CYS A 21 -6.01 -6.70 -11.37
N LEU A 22 -5.36 -6.33 -12.49
CA LEU A 22 -5.98 -6.37 -13.81
C LEU A 22 -6.24 -7.80 -14.29
N ARG A 23 -5.47 -8.78 -13.82
CA ARG A 23 -5.71 -10.21 -14.08
C ARG A 23 -6.80 -10.81 -13.19
N ALA A 24 -7.13 -10.16 -12.07
CA ALA A 24 -8.18 -10.63 -11.17
C ALA A 24 -9.57 -10.20 -11.65
N PRO A 25 -10.64 -10.95 -11.28
CA PRO A 25 -12.00 -10.57 -11.60
C PRO A 25 -12.40 -9.21 -11.00
N LEU A 26 -13.38 -8.57 -11.64
CA LEU A 26 -14.06 -7.39 -11.10
C LEU A 26 -14.96 -7.78 -9.91
N PRO A 27 -15.26 -6.85 -9.01
CA PRO A 27 -14.86 -5.44 -9.00
C PRO A 27 -13.44 -5.20 -8.43
N ARG A 28 -12.90 -4.02 -8.73
CA ARG A 28 -11.59 -3.56 -8.22
C ARG A 28 -11.77 -2.28 -7.43
N THR A 29 -11.17 -2.22 -6.24
CA THR A 29 -11.17 -1.02 -5.39
C THR A 29 -9.74 -0.57 -5.13
N TYR A 30 -9.54 0.75 -5.12
CA TYR A 30 -8.26 1.39 -4.85
C TYR A 30 -8.41 2.35 -3.65
N PRO A 31 -8.00 1.95 -2.45
CA PRO A 31 -7.82 2.86 -1.33
C PRO A 31 -6.63 3.80 -1.62
N ALA A 32 -6.93 5.10 -1.79
CA ALA A 32 -5.95 6.12 -2.11
C ALA A 32 -5.40 6.73 -0.83
N THR A 33 -4.12 6.54 -0.55
CA THR A 33 -3.47 6.98 0.70
C THR A 33 -2.83 8.36 0.60
N MET A 34 -2.77 8.96 -0.60
CA MET A 34 -2.13 10.25 -0.78
C MET A 34 -2.99 11.37 -0.19
N GLN A 35 -2.40 12.19 0.68
CA GLN A 35 -2.98 13.46 1.12
C GLN A 35 -2.73 14.56 0.10
N VAL A 36 -3.68 15.48 -0.01
CA VAL A 36 -3.59 16.64 -0.91
C VAL A 36 -3.17 17.86 -0.09
N TRP A 37 -1.92 18.30 -0.27
CA TRP A 37 -1.36 19.45 0.46
C TRP A 37 -1.39 20.74 -0.35
N ASP A 38 -1.35 20.65 -1.69
CA ASP A 38 -1.30 21.80 -2.60
C ASP A 38 -1.99 21.51 -3.94
N ALA A 39 -2.06 22.51 -4.80
CA ALA A 39 -2.72 22.43 -6.10
C ALA A 39 -2.00 21.47 -7.07
N GLU A 40 -0.67 21.35 -6.98
CA GLU A 40 0.09 20.41 -7.81
C GLU A 40 -0.22 18.97 -7.41
N CYS A 41 -0.25 18.71 -6.11
CA CYS A 41 -0.65 17.40 -5.57
C CYS A 41 -2.09 17.07 -5.97
N ALA A 42 -3.02 18.05 -5.90
CA ALA A 42 -4.40 17.86 -6.34
C ALA A 42 -4.50 17.48 -7.82
N ALA A 43 -3.75 18.16 -8.70
CA ALA A 43 -3.72 17.85 -10.13
C ALA A 43 -3.17 16.45 -10.39
N ARG A 44 -2.13 16.04 -9.67
CA ARG A 44 -1.54 14.69 -9.74
C ARG A 44 -2.52 13.62 -9.29
N VAL A 45 -3.21 13.83 -8.17
CA VAL A 45 -4.27 12.92 -7.68
C VAL A 45 -5.40 12.80 -8.69
N ALA A 46 -5.89 13.92 -9.27
CA ALA A 46 -6.93 13.90 -10.29
C ALA A 46 -6.53 13.10 -11.52
N LYS A 47 -5.30 13.28 -12.02
CA LYS A 47 -4.75 12.51 -13.14
C LYS A 47 -4.71 11.01 -12.83
N HIS A 48 -4.20 10.64 -11.66
CA HIS A 48 -4.13 9.23 -11.25
C HIS A 48 -5.53 8.61 -11.06
N ARG A 49 -6.50 9.40 -10.56
CA ARG A 49 -7.89 8.95 -10.44
C ARG A 49 -8.52 8.68 -11.81
N ALA A 50 -8.30 9.56 -12.80
CA ALA A 50 -8.79 9.35 -14.16
C ALA A 50 -8.20 8.08 -14.79
N MET A 51 -6.88 7.90 -14.70
CA MET A 51 -6.20 6.68 -15.21
C MET A 51 -6.72 5.39 -14.55
N ARG A 52 -7.04 5.44 -13.25
CA ARG A 52 -7.61 4.28 -12.53
C ARG A 52 -9.05 4.00 -12.94
N ALA A 53 -9.85 5.04 -13.21
CA ALA A 53 -11.22 4.88 -13.68
C ALA A 53 -11.27 4.16 -15.03
N GLU A 54 -10.38 4.48 -15.97
CA GLU A 54 -10.23 3.77 -17.26
C GLU A 54 -9.94 2.26 -17.06
N LYS A 55 -9.24 1.91 -15.99
CA LYS A 55 -8.94 0.52 -15.60
C LYS A 55 -10.00 -0.11 -14.69
N GLN A 56 -11.17 0.53 -14.57
CA GLN A 56 -12.31 0.06 -13.79
C GLN A 56 -12.04 -0.08 -12.28
N PHE A 57 -11.17 0.78 -11.71
CA PHE A 57 -11.03 0.89 -10.26
C PHE A 57 -12.04 1.87 -9.68
N THR A 58 -12.71 1.46 -8.61
CA THR A 58 -13.43 2.37 -7.72
C THR A 58 -12.44 2.93 -6.70
N THR A 59 -12.22 4.25 -6.68
CA THR A 59 -11.33 4.88 -5.72
C THR A 59 -12.08 5.18 -4.42
N VAL A 60 -11.46 4.83 -3.29
CA VAL A 60 -11.89 5.20 -1.93
C VAL A 60 -10.76 6.00 -1.30
N GLU A 61 -11.02 7.25 -0.91
CA GLU A 61 -10.00 8.07 -0.26
C GLU A 61 -9.75 7.54 1.16
N CYS A 62 -8.49 7.27 1.47
CA CYS A 62 -8.06 6.70 2.73
C CYS A 62 -6.67 7.21 3.13
N PRO A 63 -6.50 8.51 3.39
CA PRO A 63 -5.22 9.05 3.82
C PRO A 63 -4.84 8.60 5.24
N LEU A 64 -5.84 8.29 6.08
CA LEU A 64 -5.72 7.86 7.46
C LEU A 64 -6.75 6.78 7.77
N HIS A 65 -6.58 6.12 8.92
CA HIS A 65 -7.58 5.23 9.51
C HIS A 65 -8.06 4.12 8.57
N LEU A 66 -7.11 3.39 8.00
CA LEU A 66 -7.40 2.25 7.11
C LEU A 66 -8.43 1.28 7.72
N ASP A 67 -8.47 1.17 9.04
CA ASP A 67 -9.40 0.32 9.77
C ASP A 67 -10.85 0.79 9.77
N ARG A 68 -11.12 2.01 9.30
CA ARG A 68 -12.47 2.60 9.16
C ARG A 68 -13.01 2.50 7.73
N VAL A 69 -12.20 2.05 6.79
CA VAL A 69 -12.60 1.94 5.39
C VAL A 69 -13.65 0.85 5.22
N ALA A 70 -14.78 1.22 4.61
CA ALA A 70 -15.78 0.30 4.13
C ALA A 70 -15.63 0.15 2.59
N LEU A 71 -15.38 -1.07 2.14
CA LEU A 71 -15.27 -1.33 0.70
C LEU A 71 -16.67 -1.35 0.09
N PRO A 72 -16.88 -0.70 -1.08
CA PRO A 72 -18.20 -0.63 -1.71
C PRO A 72 -18.71 -1.99 -2.18
N ARG A 73 -17.80 -2.88 -2.53
CA ARG A 73 -18.08 -4.25 -3.00
C ARG A 73 -16.92 -5.18 -2.65
N ARG A 74 -17.24 -6.44 -2.41
CA ARG A 74 -16.25 -7.49 -2.28
C ARG A 74 -15.58 -7.78 -3.63
N GLY A 75 -14.26 -7.93 -3.67
CA GLY A 75 -13.49 -8.15 -4.88
C GLY A 75 -12.00 -7.98 -4.64
N THR A 76 -11.27 -7.44 -5.63
CA THR A 76 -9.83 -7.22 -5.53
C THR A 76 -9.52 -5.78 -5.12
N VAL A 77 -8.63 -5.62 -4.15
CA VAL A 77 -8.21 -4.33 -3.60
C VAL A 77 -6.73 -4.10 -3.87
N LEU A 78 -6.39 -2.91 -4.36
CA LEU A 78 -5.01 -2.42 -4.50
C LEU A 78 -4.79 -1.26 -3.53
N LEU A 79 -4.10 -1.53 -2.43
CA LEU A 79 -3.66 -0.51 -1.46
C LEU A 79 -2.29 0.01 -1.85
N GLU A 80 -2.22 1.26 -2.28
CA GLU A 80 -0.98 1.91 -2.70
C GLU A 80 -0.86 3.33 -2.12
N ASP A 81 0.16 3.60 -1.26
CA ASP A 81 1.13 2.66 -0.72
C ASP A 81 1.20 2.77 0.81
N LEU A 82 1.79 1.77 1.43
CA LEU A 82 2.00 1.75 2.90
C LEU A 82 2.97 2.84 3.36
N GLY A 83 3.88 3.31 2.51
CA GLY A 83 4.81 4.37 2.86
C GLY A 83 4.08 5.69 3.11
N ASN A 84 3.19 6.10 2.19
CA ASN A 84 2.35 7.28 2.38
C ASN A 84 1.45 7.12 3.61
N LEU A 85 0.79 5.97 3.73
CA LEU A 85 -0.11 5.73 4.87
C LEU A 85 0.64 5.76 6.20
N ALA A 86 1.85 5.18 6.27
CA ALA A 86 2.67 5.20 7.48
C ALA A 86 3.13 6.62 7.84
N ALA A 87 3.50 7.43 6.86
CA ALA A 87 3.85 8.82 7.08
C ALA A 87 2.65 9.64 7.59
N ASN A 88 1.49 9.47 6.96
CA ASN A 88 0.28 10.16 7.37
C ASN A 88 -0.12 9.77 8.80
N GLU A 89 -0.23 8.47 9.11
CA GLU A 89 -0.59 7.99 10.45
C GLU A 89 0.42 8.40 11.54
N LEU A 90 1.69 8.60 11.16
CA LEU A 90 2.75 8.97 12.10
C LEU A 90 2.79 10.46 12.41
N TYR A 91 2.52 11.31 11.40
CA TYR A 91 2.78 12.75 11.49
C TYR A 91 1.53 13.63 11.45
N ASP A 92 0.40 13.11 10.96
CA ASP A 92 -0.85 13.86 10.98
C ASP A 92 -1.35 13.97 12.44
N PRO A 93 -1.85 15.15 12.88
CA PRO A 93 -2.44 15.31 14.21
C PRO A 93 -3.57 14.35 14.52
N ASP A 94 -4.33 13.94 13.48
CA ASP A 94 -5.42 12.97 13.58
C ASP A 94 -4.98 11.52 13.36
N GLY A 95 -3.69 11.30 13.12
CA GLY A 95 -3.11 9.98 12.88
C GLY A 95 -2.87 9.18 14.16
N ALA A 96 -2.38 7.96 14.01
CA ALA A 96 -2.15 7.03 15.12
C ALA A 96 -0.86 7.31 15.91
N GLY A 97 0.02 8.18 15.44
CA GLY A 97 1.27 8.53 16.11
C GLY A 97 2.17 7.31 16.38
N THR A 98 2.49 7.04 17.63
CA THR A 98 3.33 5.90 18.04
C THR A 98 2.68 4.55 17.74
N GLU A 99 1.36 4.51 17.57
CA GLU A 99 0.59 3.29 17.28
C GLU A 99 0.42 3.03 15.77
N THR A 100 1.10 3.78 14.91
CA THR A 100 1.01 3.71 13.44
C THR A 100 1.06 2.28 12.92
N ALA A 101 2.04 1.49 13.32
CA ALA A 101 2.16 0.12 12.82
C ALA A 101 0.96 -0.75 13.23
N ALA A 102 0.51 -0.66 14.47
CA ALA A 102 -0.64 -1.41 14.96
C ALA A 102 -1.95 -0.97 14.27
N ALA A 103 -2.12 0.35 14.03
CA ALA A 103 -3.29 0.89 13.34
C ALA A 103 -3.38 0.39 11.89
N ILE A 104 -2.29 0.45 11.14
CA ILE A 104 -2.22 -0.02 9.75
C ILE A 104 -2.50 -1.53 9.68
N LEU A 105 -1.91 -2.33 10.56
CA LEU A 105 -2.10 -3.78 10.59
C LEU A 105 -3.55 -4.15 10.91
N ARG A 106 -4.20 -3.47 11.85
CA ARG A 106 -5.64 -3.64 12.10
C ARG A 106 -6.46 -3.29 10.85
N GLY A 107 -6.07 -2.25 10.13
CA GLY A 107 -6.70 -1.87 8.86
C GLY A 107 -6.56 -2.94 7.78
N ILE A 108 -5.37 -3.52 7.61
CA ILE A 108 -5.13 -4.63 6.69
C ILE A 108 -5.99 -5.85 7.06
N ASP A 109 -6.01 -6.23 8.34
CA ASP A 109 -6.81 -7.36 8.83
C ASP A 109 -8.32 -7.14 8.56
N LYS A 110 -8.85 -5.93 8.84
CA LYS A 110 -10.25 -5.59 8.53
C LYS A 110 -10.56 -5.57 7.04
N MET A 111 -9.62 -5.09 6.21
CA MET A 111 -9.79 -5.06 4.76
C MET A 111 -9.82 -6.48 4.16
N LEU A 112 -9.01 -7.39 4.70
CA LEU A 112 -9.02 -8.81 4.31
C LEU A 112 -10.37 -9.49 4.55
N LEU A 113 -11.13 -9.07 5.56
CA LEU A 113 -12.48 -9.58 5.80
C LEU A 113 -13.49 -9.10 4.74
N GLN A 114 -13.21 -7.97 4.08
CA GLN A 114 -14.12 -7.31 3.13
C GLN A 114 -13.81 -7.63 1.66
N CYS A 115 -12.66 -8.24 1.34
CA CYS A 115 -12.24 -8.49 -0.04
C CYS A 115 -11.86 -9.96 -0.28
N ASP A 116 -11.70 -10.34 -1.56
CA ASP A 116 -11.22 -11.66 -1.95
C ASP A 116 -9.68 -11.64 -2.08
N ASN A 117 -9.15 -10.57 -2.68
CA ASN A 117 -7.73 -10.36 -2.85
C ASN A 117 -7.36 -8.95 -2.36
N LEU A 118 -6.35 -8.87 -1.53
CA LEU A 118 -5.71 -7.63 -1.10
C LEU A 118 -4.27 -7.62 -1.61
N ILE A 119 -3.98 -6.68 -2.51
CA ILE A 119 -2.65 -6.43 -3.01
C ILE A 119 -2.16 -5.13 -2.38
N VAL A 120 -1.06 -5.21 -1.65
CA VAL A 120 -0.51 -4.09 -0.88
C VAL A 120 0.85 -3.74 -1.45
N VAL A 121 1.03 -2.46 -1.78
CA VAL A 121 2.32 -1.93 -2.25
C VAL A 121 3.04 -1.24 -1.10
N SER A 122 4.32 -1.54 -0.94
CA SER A 122 5.17 -0.86 0.04
C SER A 122 6.56 -0.55 -0.51
N ASN A 123 7.22 0.40 0.16
CA ASN A 123 8.54 0.84 -0.22
C ASN A 123 9.62 0.06 0.55
N GLU A 124 10.70 -0.28 -0.16
CA GLU A 124 11.95 -0.76 0.43
C GLU A 124 12.94 0.41 0.48
N VAL A 125 13.08 1.02 1.64
CA VAL A 125 13.90 2.23 1.88
C VAL A 125 15.02 1.98 2.88
N PHE A 126 15.29 0.71 3.21
CA PHE A 126 16.16 0.32 4.33
C PHE A 126 17.61 0.03 3.89
N SER A 127 17.90 0.01 2.58
CA SER A 127 19.20 -0.37 2.03
C SER A 127 20.21 0.79 1.98
N GLY A 128 19.84 1.97 2.45
CA GLY A 128 20.61 3.21 2.26
C GLY A 128 21.85 3.35 3.14
N GLY A 129 22.05 2.50 4.17
CA GLY A 129 23.26 2.45 4.98
C GLY A 129 23.62 3.74 5.73
N ALA A 130 22.69 4.68 5.92
CA ALA A 130 22.90 5.92 6.65
C ALA A 130 22.28 5.83 8.04
N ASP A 131 22.95 6.39 9.03
CA ASP A 131 22.40 6.60 10.37
C ASP A 131 21.40 7.76 10.30
N TYR A 132 20.12 7.42 10.14
CA TYR A 132 19.05 8.40 10.23
C TYR A 132 18.72 8.70 11.69
N ALA A 133 18.48 9.97 11.98
CA ALA A 133 18.09 10.42 13.31
C ALA A 133 16.72 11.11 13.29
N GLY A 134 16.08 11.21 14.46
CA GLY A 134 14.83 11.95 14.62
C GLY A 134 13.65 11.35 13.86
N ASP A 135 12.90 12.19 13.16
CA ASP A 135 11.65 11.82 12.50
C ASP A 135 11.83 10.80 11.37
N THR A 136 12.95 10.87 10.65
CA THR A 136 13.23 9.88 9.59
C THR A 136 13.42 8.48 10.18
N ASP A 137 14.16 8.35 11.29
CA ASP A 137 14.34 7.06 11.96
C ASP A 137 12.99 6.50 12.48
N ARG A 138 12.15 7.37 13.07
CA ARG A 138 10.81 6.98 13.52
C ARG A 138 9.96 6.43 12.36
N TYR A 139 9.97 7.12 11.23
CA TYR A 139 9.25 6.67 10.03
C TYR A 139 9.77 5.33 9.52
N LEU A 140 11.08 5.18 9.39
CA LEU A 140 11.70 3.94 8.92
C LEU A 140 11.37 2.77 9.84
N ARG A 141 11.43 2.96 11.16
CA ARG A 141 11.04 1.93 12.14
C ARG A 141 9.58 1.54 12.03
N ALA A 142 8.67 2.52 11.91
CA ALA A 142 7.25 2.26 11.74
C ALA A 142 6.98 1.47 10.45
N LEU A 143 7.55 1.92 9.32
CA LEU A 143 7.37 1.24 8.04
C LEU A 143 7.99 -0.16 8.04
N ALA A 144 9.17 -0.35 8.66
CA ALA A 144 9.78 -1.67 8.80
C ALA A 144 8.90 -2.62 9.62
N ALA A 145 8.33 -2.15 10.72
CA ALA A 145 7.42 -2.94 11.54
C ALA A 145 6.17 -3.37 10.75
N VAL A 146 5.58 -2.43 9.98
CA VAL A 146 4.44 -2.73 9.10
C VAL A 146 4.81 -3.75 8.03
N ASN A 147 5.94 -3.55 7.32
CA ASN A 147 6.39 -4.43 6.25
C ASN A 147 6.64 -5.86 6.76
N ASN A 148 7.36 -6.00 7.89
CA ASN A 148 7.66 -7.30 8.47
C ASN A 148 6.38 -8.05 8.89
N ALA A 149 5.47 -7.35 9.55
CA ALA A 149 4.23 -7.96 10.01
C ALA A 149 3.26 -8.26 8.86
N ALA A 150 3.21 -7.41 7.82
CA ALA A 150 2.44 -7.67 6.60
C ALA A 150 3.03 -8.87 5.82
N ALA A 151 4.36 -8.97 5.70
CA ALA A 151 5.02 -10.10 5.05
C ALA A 151 4.76 -11.43 5.79
N ALA A 152 4.74 -11.42 7.13
CA ALA A 152 4.41 -12.60 7.93
C ALA A 152 2.98 -13.09 7.64
N ARG A 153 2.00 -12.17 7.51
CA ARG A 153 0.59 -12.45 7.21
C ARG A 153 0.32 -12.82 5.75
N ALA A 154 1.13 -12.30 4.83
CA ALA A 154 0.90 -12.43 3.41
C ALA A 154 0.98 -13.89 2.93
N ASP A 155 0.12 -14.25 1.98
CA ASP A 155 0.19 -15.51 1.23
C ASP A 155 1.31 -15.45 0.18
N ARG A 156 1.57 -14.23 -0.34
CA ARG A 156 2.63 -13.96 -1.33
C ARG A 156 3.41 -12.72 -0.93
N VAL A 157 4.74 -12.80 -1.03
CA VAL A 157 5.66 -11.66 -0.88
C VAL A 157 6.52 -11.58 -2.12
N VAL A 158 6.43 -10.46 -2.83
CA VAL A 158 7.10 -10.23 -4.10
C VAL A 158 7.94 -8.97 -4.01
N ARG A 159 9.23 -9.07 -4.31
CA ARG A 159 10.11 -7.93 -4.50
C ARG A 159 10.25 -7.64 -5.99
N VAL A 160 10.04 -6.38 -6.38
CA VAL A 160 10.21 -5.96 -7.78
C VAL A 160 11.53 -5.21 -7.92
N VAL A 161 12.38 -5.70 -8.82
CA VAL A 161 13.69 -5.12 -9.14
C VAL A 161 13.77 -4.90 -10.64
N CYS A 162 13.93 -3.65 -11.08
CA CYS A 162 14.01 -3.30 -12.51
C CYS A 162 12.84 -3.88 -13.35
N GLY A 163 11.62 -3.84 -12.78
CA GLY A 163 10.42 -4.39 -13.40
C GLY A 163 10.26 -5.92 -13.29
N ILE A 164 11.25 -6.63 -12.75
CA ILE A 164 11.24 -8.09 -12.63
C ILE A 164 10.74 -8.48 -11.24
N PRO A 165 9.63 -9.26 -11.13
CA PRO A 165 9.14 -9.77 -9.85
C PRO A 165 9.99 -10.95 -9.37
N VAL A 166 10.37 -10.93 -8.10
CA VAL A 166 11.06 -12.01 -7.40
C VAL A 166 10.22 -12.43 -6.21
N TYR A 167 9.82 -13.69 -6.17
CA TYR A 167 8.96 -14.23 -5.11
C TYR A 167 9.82 -14.72 -3.92
N TYR A 168 9.55 -14.16 -2.75
CA TYR A 168 10.14 -14.58 -1.48
C TYR A 168 9.21 -15.52 -0.70
N LYS A 169 7.91 -15.42 -0.94
CA LYS A 169 6.89 -16.28 -0.36
C LYS A 169 5.78 -16.52 -1.38
N GLY A 170 5.28 -17.73 -1.47
CA GLY A 170 4.34 -18.14 -2.51
C GLY A 170 4.98 -18.22 -3.90
N SER A 171 4.13 -18.29 -4.92
CA SER A 171 4.56 -18.33 -6.33
C SER A 171 3.61 -17.51 -7.19
N GLU A 172 4.01 -17.20 -8.42
CA GLU A 172 3.06 -16.75 -9.43
C GLU A 172 2.01 -17.85 -9.60
N GLY A 173 0.75 -17.52 -9.40
CA GLY A 173 -0.34 -18.48 -9.59
C GLY A 173 -0.44 -18.89 -11.06
N PRO A 174 -1.13 -20.01 -11.34
CA PRO A 174 -1.39 -20.43 -12.69
C PRO A 174 -2.13 -19.40 -13.50
#